data_55babcf85be8eaa123d792964194995d
#
_entry.id   55babcf85be8eaa123d792964194995d
#
_cell.length_a   1.000
_cell.length_b   1.000
_cell.length_c   1.000
_cell.angle_alpha   90.00
_cell.angle_beta   90.00
_cell.angle_gamma   90.00
#
_symmetry.space_group_name_H-M   'P 1'
#
loop_
_entity.id
_entity.type
_entity.pdbx_description
1 polymer ?
#
loop_
_entity_poly.entity_id
_entity_poly.type
_entity_poly.pdbx_seq_one_letter_code
_entity_poly.pdbx_strand_id
1 'polypeptide(L)'
;MQKGDLKMRVLVLNGSPAGKDSITLQTVHFIGKHYTNTVFEILHAAQQIRTYERDFSKAEEALKRADLILFCYPVYTFLVPSQLHRFIELIKEHGMDLSGKYATQLSTSKHFYDTNAHRFIQDSCDDLGLRYVRGLSADMEDLLAKKGQREALAFFRYVRWCMKNRIYETPNYARIPVQGKTPEAAKRMEEQSAEDQVAEDPEIMEPEKNAESHTAESGTGRIDHKAACRRIAIVADLPEHESGARPQEGESRAKLQEMVDAFSMMSSFPCDVINIRTFPMKGGCLGCFHCAADGTCVYTDGFDRMLRERIQDADAVVYAYTIDGHSMGSRFKMFDDRQFCNGHRTVTMGKPVGYLINGMLSVETNLQTVMEARAQVGGNFLAGTACNEADAEETGRQIWQLVQSLEYAIRNDYNPPANFYGVGGMKIFRDLIYQMQGLMREDHRFYKEHGFYDFPQKNKGKVAGMYLVGAMMNSEKLKKKLGGRMTEGMLMPYRSLLKRVEKKQKRQEQE
;
A
#
# COMPACT_ATOMS: atom_id res chain seq x y z
N MET A 1 49.35 -9.20 23.48
CA MET A 1 48.29 -9.97 22.80
C MET A 1 47.60 -9.00 21.84
N GLN A 2 47.90 -9.09 20.54
CA GLN A 2 47.18 -8.32 19.50
C GLN A 2 45.71 -8.75 19.54
N LYS A 3 44.81 -7.80 19.76
CA LYS A 3 43.38 -8.01 19.52
C LYS A 3 43.24 -8.38 18.05
N GLY A 4 43.03 -9.66 17.76
CA GLY A 4 42.65 -10.10 16.43
C GLY A 4 41.43 -9.31 16.02
N ASP A 5 41.52 -8.61 14.90
CA ASP A 5 40.39 -7.86 14.30
C ASP A 5 39.20 -8.80 14.17
N LEU A 6 38.26 -8.73 15.11
CA LEU A 6 37.01 -9.45 15.01
C LEU A 6 36.34 -8.96 13.74
N LYS A 7 36.19 -9.86 12.75
CA LYS A 7 35.52 -9.54 11.50
C LYS A 7 34.06 -9.14 11.78
N MET A 8 33.63 -8.00 11.29
CA MET A 8 32.23 -7.57 11.38
C MET A 8 31.31 -8.62 10.77
N ARG A 9 30.25 -8.99 11.48
CA ARG A 9 29.26 -9.97 11.05
C ARG A 9 27.99 -9.26 10.59
N VAL A 10 27.67 -9.38 9.31
CA VAL A 10 26.46 -8.87 8.69
C VAL A 10 25.52 -10.05 8.46
N LEU A 11 24.40 -10.03 9.14
CA LEU A 11 23.31 -10.96 8.87
C LEU A 11 22.42 -10.37 7.78
N VAL A 12 22.33 -11.03 6.65
CA VAL A 12 21.48 -10.66 5.52
C VAL A 12 20.18 -11.43 5.62
N LEU A 13 19.09 -10.73 5.92
CA LEU A 13 17.74 -11.28 5.86
C LEU A 13 17.24 -11.14 4.43
N ASN A 14 17.41 -12.21 3.63
CA ASN A 14 16.94 -12.21 2.25
C ASN A 14 15.43 -12.41 2.21
N GLY A 15 14.71 -11.32 2.03
CA GLY A 15 13.25 -11.23 1.93
C GLY A 15 12.70 -11.50 0.54
N SER A 16 13.51 -11.94 -0.40
CA SER A 16 13.04 -12.34 -1.72
C SER A 16 12.58 -13.80 -1.72
N PRO A 17 11.36 -14.09 -2.21
CA PRO A 17 10.89 -15.47 -2.41
C PRO A 17 11.75 -16.27 -3.40
N ALA A 18 12.48 -15.60 -4.30
CA ALA A 18 13.42 -16.23 -5.24
C ALA A 18 14.70 -16.78 -4.56
N GLY A 19 14.90 -16.52 -3.27
CA GLY A 19 16.02 -17.02 -2.48
C GLY A 19 17.36 -16.59 -3.07
N LYS A 20 18.24 -17.55 -3.38
CA LYS A 20 19.57 -17.27 -3.94
C LYS A 20 19.55 -16.57 -5.30
N ASP A 21 18.49 -16.71 -6.03
CA ASP A 21 18.32 -16.13 -7.39
C ASP A 21 17.73 -14.70 -7.33
N SER A 22 17.62 -14.12 -6.14
CA SER A 22 17.19 -12.74 -5.95
C SER A 22 18.13 -11.73 -6.62
N ILE A 23 17.57 -10.79 -7.40
CA ILE A 23 18.33 -9.68 -8.00
C ILE A 23 18.91 -8.80 -6.89
N THR A 24 18.12 -8.48 -5.86
CA THR A 24 18.57 -7.65 -4.74
C THR A 24 19.78 -8.26 -4.04
N LEU A 25 19.79 -9.59 -3.87
CA LEU A 25 20.89 -10.30 -3.25
C LEU A 25 22.21 -10.20 -4.06
N GLN A 26 22.14 -10.01 -5.39
CA GLN A 26 23.36 -9.84 -6.21
C GLN A 26 24.13 -8.57 -5.80
N THR A 27 23.43 -7.53 -5.37
CA THR A 27 24.08 -6.30 -4.84
C THR A 27 24.83 -6.61 -3.54
N VAL A 28 24.28 -7.43 -2.66
CA VAL A 28 24.98 -7.88 -1.44
C VAL A 28 26.22 -8.70 -1.79
N HIS A 29 26.12 -9.63 -2.74
CA HIS A 29 27.27 -10.41 -3.21
C HIS A 29 28.35 -9.51 -3.82
N PHE A 30 27.96 -8.50 -4.59
CA PHE A 30 28.90 -7.52 -5.14
C PHE A 30 29.62 -6.75 -4.03
N ILE A 31 28.91 -6.25 -3.01
CA ILE A 31 29.49 -5.59 -1.84
C ILE A 31 30.45 -6.54 -1.12
N GLY A 32 30.03 -7.78 -0.88
CA GLY A 32 30.83 -8.78 -0.17
C GLY A 32 32.17 -9.09 -0.84
N LYS A 33 32.24 -9.06 -2.18
CA LYS A 33 33.50 -9.21 -2.93
C LYS A 33 34.50 -8.07 -2.69
N HIS A 34 34.01 -6.88 -2.31
CA HIS A 34 34.86 -5.71 -2.05
C HIS A 34 35.21 -5.50 -0.57
N TYR A 35 34.50 -6.17 0.33
CA TYR A 35 34.67 -6.05 1.79
C TYR A 35 35.06 -7.37 2.43
N THR A 36 36.23 -7.90 2.09
CA THR A 36 36.74 -9.21 2.48
C THR A 36 36.95 -9.39 4.01
N ASN A 37 37.03 -8.27 4.74
CA ASN A 37 37.14 -8.28 6.22
C ASN A 37 35.74 -8.29 6.90
N THR A 38 34.68 -8.51 6.15
CA THR A 38 33.30 -8.60 6.64
C THR A 38 32.75 -9.99 6.32
N VAL A 39 32.10 -10.62 7.30
CA VAL A 39 31.40 -11.89 7.09
C VAL A 39 29.94 -11.61 6.81
N PHE A 40 29.47 -12.01 5.63
CA PHE A 40 28.05 -11.95 5.27
C PHE A 40 27.42 -13.33 5.46
N GLU A 41 26.58 -13.47 6.47
CA GLU A 41 25.75 -14.64 6.70
C GLU A 41 24.36 -14.38 6.09
N ILE A 42 23.85 -15.29 5.24
CA ILE A 42 22.60 -15.10 4.53
C ILE A 42 21.53 -16.06 5.05
N LEU A 43 20.45 -15.53 5.57
CA LEU A 43 19.21 -16.29 5.81
C LEU A 43 18.22 -16.00 4.69
N HIS A 44 17.77 -17.05 4.02
CA HIS A 44 16.72 -16.95 3.01
C HIS A 44 15.34 -16.87 3.68
N ALA A 45 15.10 -15.74 4.40
CA ALA A 45 13.94 -15.54 5.26
C ALA A 45 12.62 -15.79 4.52
N ALA A 46 12.47 -15.22 3.32
CA ALA A 46 11.24 -15.39 2.55
C ALA A 46 11.10 -16.80 1.95
N GLN A 47 12.16 -17.34 1.36
CA GLN A 47 12.09 -18.66 0.71
C GLN A 47 11.84 -19.79 1.70
N GLN A 48 12.39 -19.65 2.92
CA GLN A 48 12.33 -20.66 3.96
C GLN A 48 11.33 -20.32 5.07
N ILE A 49 10.39 -19.42 4.85
CA ILE A 49 9.50 -18.93 5.89
C ILE A 49 8.78 -20.05 6.64
N ARG A 50 8.27 -21.07 5.94
CA ARG A 50 7.62 -22.23 6.57
C ARG A 50 8.53 -23.06 7.46
N THR A 51 9.85 -23.02 7.22
CA THR A 51 10.83 -23.67 8.12
C THR A 51 10.96 -22.86 9.39
N TYR A 52 11.04 -21.53 9.27
CA TYR A 52 11.16 -20.64 10.42
C TYR A 52 9.86 -20.57 11.26
N GLU A 53 8.70 -20.77 10.67
CA GLU A 53 7.43 -20.92 11.41
C GLU A 53 7.39 -22.18 12.27
N ARG A 54 8.11 -23.24 11.89
CA ARG A 54 8.19 -24.49 12.65
C ARG A 54 9.34 -24.52 13.64
N ASP A 55 10.48 -23.95 13.27
CA ASP A 55 11.68 -23.90 14.07
C ASP A 55 12.47 -22.62 13.79
N PHE A 56 12.41 -21.69 14.74
CA PHE A 56 13.08 -20.39 14.62
C PHE A 56 14.51 -20.38 15.19
N SER A 57 14.98 -21.46 15.83
CA SER A 57 16.24 -21.55 16.56
C SER A 57 17.46 -21.08 15.75
N LYS A 58 17.55 -21.51 14.49
CA LYS A 58 18.64 -21.10 13.59
C LYS A 58 18.64 -19.60 13.31
N ALA A 59 17.46 -19.00 13.14
CA ALA A 59 17.34 -17.57 12.93
C ALA A 59 17.68 -16.78 14.18
N GLU A 60 17.24 -17.26 15.34
CA GLU A 60 17.53 -16.68 16.64
C GLU A 60 19.05 -16.63 16.91
N GLU A 61 19.76 -17.74 16.69
CA GLU A 61 21.21 -17.78 16.84
C GLU A 61 21.93 -16.81 15.89
N ALA A 62 21.49 -16.72 14.63
CA ALA A 62 22.09 -15.82 13.66
C ALA A 62 21.85 -14.34 14.03
N LEU A 63 20.63 -14.00 14.46
CA LEU A 63 20.27 -12.66 14.93
C LEU A 63 21.09 -12.25 16.17
N LYS A 64 21.29 -13.16 17.12
CA LYS A 64 22.11 -12.91 18.32
C LYS A 64 23.57 -12.62 17.99
N ARG A 65 24.15 -13.31 16.98
CA ARG A 65 25.56 -13.15 16.59
C ARG A 65 25.84 -11.93 15.73
N ALA A 66 24.83 -11.35 15.09
CA ALA A 66 25.00 -10.26 14.15
C ALA A 66 25.43 -8.95 14.81
N ASP A 67 26.36 -8.22 14.18
CA ASP A 67 26.70 -6.83 14.48
C ASP A 67 25.78 -5.87 13.70
N LEU A 68 25.42 -6.26 12.47
CA LEU A 68 24.54 -5.54 11.56
C LEU A 68 23.50 -6.51 10.97
N ILE A 69 22.24 -6.12 11.01
CA ILE A 69 21.14 -6.81 10.32
C ILE A 69 20.84 -6.04 9.04
N LEU A 70 20.94 -6.70 7.88
CA LEU A 70 20.67 -6.13 6.56
C LEU A 70 19.41 -6.77 5.97
N PHE A 71 18.31 -6.02 5.97
CA PHE A 71 17.09 -6.42 5.25
C PHE A 71 17.30 -6.24 3.75
N CYS A 72 17.23 -7.33 2.97
CA CYS A 72 17.52 -7.36 1.55
C CYS A 72 16.32 -7.93 0.79
N TYR A 73 15.59 -7.10 0.02
CA TYR A 73 14.30 -7.51 -0.53
C TYR A 73 13.91 -6.75 -1.81
N PRO A 74 13.09 -7.36 -2.69
CA PRO A 74 12.36 -6.61 -3.73
C PRO A 74 11.12 -5.95 -3.14
N VAL A 75 10.71 -4.79 -3.65
CA VAL A 75 9.44 -4.17 -3.26
C VAL A 75 8.28 -4.89 -3.92
N TYR A 76 7.31 -5.36 -3.13
CA TYR A 76 6.07 -6.00 -3.59
C TYR A 76 4.86 -5.20 -3.11
N THR A 77 3.99 -4.82 -4.03
CA THR A 77 2.75 -4.10 -3.72
C THR A 77 2.94 -3.04 -2.61
N PHE A 78 3.79 -2.05 -2.88
CA PHE A 78 4.12 -0.91 -2.00
C PHE A 78 5.00 -1.23 -0.78
N LEU A 79 5.12 -2.48 -0.34
CA LEU A 79 5.80 -2.88 0.88
C LEU A 79 6.85 -3.99 0.61
N VAL A 80 7.31 -4.61 1.68
CA VAL A 80 8.13 -5.83 1.60
C VAL A 80 7.26 -7.04 1.19
N PRO A 81 7.82 -8.12 0.63
CA PRO A 81 7.09 -9.36 0.40
C PRO A 81 6.49 -9.92 1.69
N SER A 82 5.30 -10.51 1.60
CA SER A 82 4.56 -11.06 2.75
C SER A 82 5.37 -12.04 3.58
N GLN A 83 6.27 -12.79 2.96
CA GLN A 83 7.14 -13.73 3.65
C GLN A 83 8.18 -13.03 4.52
N LEU A 84 8.73 -11.88 4.09
CA LEU A 84 9.62 -11.08 4.94
C LEU A 84 8.83 -10.40 6.05
N HIS A 85 7.63 -9.93 5.74
CA HIS A 85 6.73 -9.38 6.75
C HIS A 85 6.48 -10.42 7.86
N ARG A 86 6.13 -11.66 7.48
CA ARG A 86 5.93 -12.77 8.42
C ARG A 86 7.20 -13.10 9.24
N PHE A 87 8.38 -13.03 8.61
CA PHE A 87 9.64 -13.26 9.32
C PHE A 87 9.89 -12.20 10.41
N ILE A 88 9.54 -10.94 10.15
CA ILE A 88 9.62 -9.85 11.14
C ILE A 88 8.65 -10.09 12.31
N GLU A 89 7.41 -10.53 12.01
CA GLU A 89 6.46 -10.93 13.04
C GLU A 89 7.02 -12.06 13.92
N LEU A 90 7.66 -13.08 13.31
CA LEU A 90 8.30 -14.18 14.07
C LEU A 90 9.40 -13.67 15.01
N ILE A 91 10.22 -12.69 14.59
CA ILE A 91 11.21 -12.07 15.49
C ILE A 91 10.52 -11.47 16.73
N LYS A 92 9.40 -10.76 16.53
CA LYS A 92 8.62 -10.15 17.61
C LYS A 92 7.95 -11.21 18.49
N GLU A 93 7.34 -12.24 17.90
CA GLU A 93 6.67 -13.35 18.60
C GLU A 93 7.63 -14.14 19.51
N HIS A 94 8.88 -14.31 19.08
CA HIS A 94 9.92 -14.95 19.88
C HIS A 94 10.53 -14.02 20.95
N GLY A 95 10.05 -12.77 21.05
CA GLY A 95 10.46 -11.84 22.12
C GLY A 95 11.96 -11.53 22.13
N MET A 96 12.59 -11.48 20.95
CA MET A 96 14.03 -11.29 20.86
C MET A 96 14.44 -9.86 21.22
N ASP A 97 15.37 -9.73 22.16
CA ASP A 97 16.03 -8.45 22.43
C ASP A 97 17.17 -8.22 21.42
N LEU A 98 16.92 -7.32 20.48
CA LEU A 98 17.90 -6.87 19.49
C LEU A 98 18.42 -5.45 19.79
N SER A 99 18.11 -4.92 20.98
CA SER A 99 18.46 -3.56 21.37
C SER A 99 19.95 -3.26 21.21
N GLY A 100 20.20 -2.13 20.56
CA GLY A 100 21.57 -1.63 20.35
C GLY A 100 22.33 -2.25 19.17
N LYS A 101 21.80 -3.30 18.51
CA LYS A 101 22.35 -3.78 17.23
C LYS A 101 22.02 -2.80 16.12
N TYR A 102 22.88 -2.77 15.10
CA TYR A 102 22.62 -1.93 13.93
C TYR A 102 21.74 -2.66 12.92
N ALA A 103 20.91 -1.89 12.22
CA ALA A 103 20.13 -2.39 11.10
C ALA A 103 20.19 -1.41 9.91
N THR A 104 20.06 -1.95 8.72
CA THR A 104 19.89 -1.20 7.49
C THR A 104 19.13 -2.04 6.47
N GLN A 105 18.82 -1.48 5.32
CA GLN A 105 18.09 -2.18 4.27
C GLN A 105 18.65 -1.90 2.88
N LEU A 106 18.41 -2.83 1.98
CA LEU A 106 18.68 -2.73 0.57
C LEU A 106 17.49 -3.29 -0.19
N SER A 107 16.85 -2.45 -0.98
CA SER A 107 15.74 -2.87 -1.82
C SER A 107 16.04 -2.70 -3.29
N THR A 108 15.33 -3.45 -4.14
CA THR A 108 15.27 -3.23 -5.58
C THR A 108 13.83 -3.10 -6.06
N SER A 109 13.59 -2.14 -6.94
CA SER A 109 12.29 -1.89 -7.55
C SER A 109 12.46 -1.04 -8.82
N LYS A 110 11.38 -0.58 -9.40
CA LYS A 110 11.36 0.54 -10.36
C LYS A 110 11.02 1.86 -9.66
N HIS A 111 11.41 2.01 -8.40
CA HIS A 111 11.05 3.16 -7.53
C HIS A 111 9.55 3.36 -7.38
N PHE A 112 8.79 2.26 -7.49
CA PHE A 112 7.36 2.28 -7.30
C PHE A 112 7.04 2.12 -5.81
N TYR A 113 6.77 3.24 -5.15
CA TYR A 113 6.45 3.29 -3.70
C TYR A 113 7.44 2.58 -2.77
N ASP A 114 8.70 2.51 -3.17
CA ASP A 114 9.80 1.97 -2.37
C ASP A 114 9.98 2.71 -1.04
N THR A 115 9.62 3.99 -1.00
CA THR A 115 9.60 4.80 0.22
C THR A 115 8.72 4.19 1.31
N ASN A 116 7.55 3.63 0.95
CA ASN A 116 6.65 2.99 1.89
C ASN A 116 7.24 1.68 2.44
N ALA A 117 7.90 0.89 1.59
CA ALA A 117 8.61 -0.32 2.02
C ALA A 117 9.78 0.02 2.96
N HIS A 118 10.51 1.09 2.65
CA HIS A 118 11.61 1.57 3.48
C HIS A 118 11.12 2.05 4.84
N ARG A 119 10.00 2.77 4.86
CA ARG A 119 9.40 3.23 6.12
C ARG A 119 8.94 2.07 6.98
N PHE A 120 8.29 1.05 6.39
CA PHE A 120 7.88 -0.16 7.10
C PHE A 120 9.04 -0.87 7.78
N ILE A 121 10.19 -1.01 7.11
CA ILE A 121 11.39 -1.62 7.71
C ILE A 121 11.96 -0.74 8.83
N GLN A 122 11.96 0.59 8.65
CA GLN A 122 12.42 1.51 9.69
C GLN A 122 11.56 1.39 10.95
N ASP A 123 10.22 1.45 10.81
CA ASP A 123 9.28 1.33 11.91
C ASP A 123 9.42 -0.05 12.62
N SER A 124 9.61 -1.12 11.84
CA SER A 124 9.90 -2.45 12.39
C SER A 124 11.22 -2.51 13.15
N CYS A 125 12.26 -1.78 12.69
CA CYS A 125 13.53 -1.67 13.40
C CYS A 125 13.38 -0.91 14.72
N ASP A 126 12.55 0.14 14.72
CA ASP A 126 12.25 0.93 15.92
C ASP A 126 11.56 0.07 16.99
N ASP A 127 10.58 -0.76 16.60
CA ASP A 127 9.92 -1.74 17.49
C ASP A 127 10.91 -2.73 18.11
N LEU A 128 11.85 -3.23 17.30
CA LEU A 128 12.84 -4.21 17.72
C LEU A 128 14.02 -3.58 18.48
N GLY A 129 14.05 -2.27 18.67
CA GLY A 129 15.13 -1.56 19.37
C GLY A 129 16.42 -1.46 18.59
N LEU A 130 16.40 -1.69 17.30
CA LEU A 130 17.54 -1.63 16.43
C LEU A 130 17.96 -0.18 16.15
N ARG A 131 19.27 0.04 16.01
CA ARG A 131 19.83 1.32 15.55
C ARG A 131 19.79 1.36 14.03
N TYR A 132 18.70 1.91 13.49
CA TYR A 132 18.50 1.94 12.05
C TYR A 132 19.41 2.97 11.37
N VAL A 133 20.04 2.56 10.28
CA VAL A 133 20.79 3.42 9.35
C VAL A 133 20.08 3.36 8.00
N ARG A 134 19.82 4.54 7.41
CA ARG A 134 19.10 4.66 6.13
C ARG A 134 19.66 3.72 5.06
N GLY A 135 18.74 3.03 4.38
CA GLY A 135 19.05 2.02 3.39
C GLY A 135 19.29 2.54 1.98
N LEU A 136 19.59 1.61 1.09
CA LEU A 136 19.72 1.83 -0.36
C LEU A 136 18.45 1.35 -1.06
N SER A 137 17.77 2.25 -1.77
CA SER A 137 16.76 1.91 -2.76
C SER A 137 17.41 1.96 -4.15
N ALA A 138 17.53 0.81 -4.80
CA ALA A 138 18.17 0.67 -6.10
C ALA A 138 17.14 0.33 -7.19
N ASP A 139 17.36 0.82 -8.42
CA ASP A 139 16.66 0.26 -9.58
C ASP A 139 17.17 -1.17 -9.84
N MET A 140 16.31 -1.99 -10.43
CA MET A 140 16.63 -3.40 -10.74
C MET A 140 17.87 -3.55 -11.62
N GLU A 141 18.22 -2.55 -12.41
CA GLU A 141 19.35 -2.56 -13.37
C GLU A 141 20.57 -1.79 -12.87
N ASP A 142 20.49 -1.07 -11.75
CA ASP A 142 21.56 -0.20 -11.26
C ASP A 142 22.90 -0.91 -11.11
N LEU A 143 22.89 -2.15 -10.60
CA LEU A 143 24.12 -2.92 -10.41
C LEU A 143 24.86 -3.21 -11.74
N LEU A 144 24.16 -3.24 -12.86
CA LEU A 144 24.76 -3.47 -14.19
C LEU A 144 25.54 -2.24 -14.70
N ALA A 145 25.25 -1.06 -14.13
CA ALA A 145 25.90 0.19 -14.50
C ALA A 145 27.01 0.57 -13.51
N LYS A 146 28.12 1.19 -14.01
CA LYS A 146 29.22 1.68 -13.16
C LYS A 146 28.75 2.67 -12.09
N LYS A 147 27.69 3.45 -12.36
CA LYS A 147 27.08 4.39 -11.41
C LYS A 147 26.51 3.61 -10.22
N GLY A 148 25.60 2.67 -10.44
CA GLY A 148 24.96 1.90 -9.38
C GLY A 148 25.95 1.02 -8.60
N GLN A 149 27.01 0.50 -9.25
CA GLN A 149 28.09 -0.19 -8.56
C GLN A 149 28.80 0.72 -7.55
N ARG A 150 29.09 1.98 -7.93
CA ARG A 150 29.68 2.96 -7.02
C ARG A 150 28.74 3.34 -5.88
N GLU A 151 27.46 3.49 -6.18
CA GLU A 151 26.42 3.78 -5.19
C GLU A 151 26.28 2.66 -4.16
N ALA A 152 26.27 1.41 -4.59
CA ALA A 152 26.24 0.25 -3.70
C ALA A 152 27.45 0.20 -2.74
N LEU A 153 28.66 0.48 -3.25
CA LEU A 153 29.86 0.54 -2.41
C LEU A 153 29.86 1.75 -1.48
N ALA A 154 29.40 2.90 -1.96
CA ALA A 154 29.29 4.12 -1.16
C ALA A 154 28.29 3.94 -0.02
N PHE A 155 27.14 3.32 -0.28
CA PHE A 155 26.14 2.96 0.70
C PHE A 155 26.75 2.12 1.84
N PHE A 156 27.41 1.00 1.51
CA PHE A 156 27.94 0.13 2.55
C PHE A 156 29.10 0.77 3.32
N ARG A 157 29.87 1.63 2.66
CA ARG A 157 30.91 2.46 3.30
C ARG A 157 30.28 3.41 4.32
N TYR A 158 29.18 4.05 3.96
CA TYR A 158 28.43 4.95 4.83
C TYR A 158 27.87 4.20 6.06
N VAL A 159 27.24 3.04 5.87
CA VAL A 159 26.74 2.22 6.98
C VAL A 159 27.86 1.87 7.95
N ARG A 160 29.01 1.42 7.46
CA ARG A 160 30.18 1.12 8.31
C ARG A 160 30.69 2.34 9.07
N TRP A 161 30.68 3.51 8.41
CA TRP A 161 31.07 4.76 9.04
C TRP A 161 30.08 5.16 10.12
N CYS A 162 28.77 5.03 9.90
CA CYS A 162 27.74 5.26 10.90
C CYS A 162 27.93 4.35 12.13
N MET A 163 28.16 3.07 11.93
CA MET A 163 28.39 2.12 13.02
C MET A 163 29.62 2.52 13.85
N LYS A 164 30.73 2.88 13.19
CA LYS A 164 31.96 3.30 13.87
C LYS A 164 31.76 4.57 14.70
N ASN A 165 30.96 5.51 14.21
CA ASN A 165 30.73 6.81 14.83
C ASN A 165 29.44 6.84 15.68
N ARG A 166 28.73 5.69 15.85
CA ARG A 166 27.49 5.57 16.62
C ARG A 166 26.38 6.48 16.12
N ILE A 167 26.29 6.64 14.80
CA ILE A 167 25.25 7.42 14.11
C ILE A 167 24.15 6.47 13.66
N TYR A 168 22.89 6.83 13.90
CA TYR A 168 21.69 6.14 13.45
C TYR A 168 20.52 7.12 13.39
N GLU A 169 19.47 6.76 12.67
CA GLU A 169 18.26 7.59 12.54
C GLU A 169 17.53 7.65 13.89
N THR A 170 16.91 8.79 14.17
CA THR A 170 16.02 8.93 15.33
C THR A 170 14.78 8.07 15.08
N PRO A 171 14.33 7.27 16.07
CA PRO A 171 13.08 6.52 15.94
C PRO A 171 11.90 7.41 15.57
N ASN A 172 11.06 6.95 14.66
CA ASN A 172 9.90 7.69 14.19
C ASN A 172 8.80 7.79 15.24
N TYR A 173 8.71 6.76 16.08
CA TYR A 173 7.78 6.72 17.20
C TYR A 173 8.58 6.87 18.49
N ALA A 174 8.16 7.79 19.35
CA ALA A 174 8.60 7.74 20.73
C ALA A 174 8.22 6.35 21.24
N ARG A 175 9.21 5.53 21.65
CA ARG A 175 8.90 4.32 22.38
C ARG A 175 8.01 4.74 23.53
N ILE A 176 6.74 4.41 23.48
CA ILE A 176 5.91 4.42 24.67
C ILE A 176 6.54 3.30 25.51
N PRO A 177 7.23 3.60 26.61
CA PRO A 177 7.68 2.54 27.48
C PRO A 177 6.42 1.73 27.76
N VAL A 178 6.48 0.41 27.62
CA VAL A 178 5.49 -0.48 28.21
C VAL A 178 5.65 -0.24 29.72
N GLN A 179 4.97 0.78 30.20
CA GLN A 179 4.89 1.03 31.63
C GLN A 179 4.11 -0.17 32.16
N GLY A 180 4.86 -1.08 32.79
CA GLY A 180 4.23 -1.98 33.73
C GLY A 180 3.33 -1.09 34.59
N LYS A 181 2.01 -1.40 34.59
CA LYS A 181 1.01 -0.65 35.32
C LYS A 181 1.50 -0.40 36.74
N THR A 182 2.02 0.80 36.99
CA THR A 182 2.20 1.25 38.36
C THR A 182 0.81 1.59 38.89
N PRO A 183 0.42 1.17 40.10
CA PRO A 183 -0.92 1.41 40.66
C PRO A 183 -1.31 2.89 40.71
N GLU A 184 -0.37 3.82 40.63
CA GLU A 184 -0.60 5.26 40.63
C GLU A 184 -1.05 5.83 39.28
N ALA A 185 -0.65 5.23 38.15
CA ALA A 185 -1.10 5.68 36.82
C ALA A 185 -2.56 5.26 36.54
N ALA A 186 -2.99 4.12 37.07
CA ALA A 186 -4.37 3.67 36.98
C ALA A 186 -5.33 4.58 37.78
N LYS A 187 -4.91 5.05 38.96
CA LYS A 187 -5.73 5.98 39.78
C LYS A 187 -5.93 7.33 39.12
N ARG A 188 -4.93 7.90 38.45
CA ARG A 188 -5.06 9.20 37.77
C ARG A 188 -6.00 9.17 36.56
N MET A 189 -6.09 8.02 35.87
CA MET A 189 -7.04 7.87 34.75
C MET A 189 -8.48 7.66 35.24
N GLU A 190 -8.69 7.03 36.41
CA GLU A 190 -10.03 6.91 37.03
C GLU A 190 -10.51 8.23 37.60
N GLU A 191 -9.63 9.09 38.12
CA GLU A 191 -9.99 10.43 38.65
C GLU A 191 -10.31 11.42 37.53
N GLN A 192 -9.67 11.36 36.37
CA GLN A 192 -9.99 12.19 35.19
C GLN A 192 -11.30 11.81 34.51
N SER A 193 -11.66 10.51 34.49
CA SER A 193 -12.93 10.07 33.92
C SER A 193 -14.16 10.37 34.76
N ALA A 194 -14.00 10.77 36.02
CA ALA A 194 -15.09 11.14 36.91
C ALA A 194 -15.46 12.63 36.88
N GLU A 195 -14.60 13.49 36.36
CA GLU A 195 -14.86 14.93 36.27
C GLU A 195 -15.58 15.37 34.98
N ASP A 196 -15.60 14.52 33.93
CA ASP A 196 -16.22 14.86 32.63
C ASP A 196 -17.69 14.39 32.48
N GLN A 197 -18.32 13.86 33.54
CA GLN A 197 -19.73 13.42 33.47
C GLN A 197 -20.72 14.45 34.08
N VAL A 198 -20.71 15.69 33.63
CA VAL A 198 -21.85 16.59 33.78
C VAL A 198 -21.93 17.52 32.57
N ALA A 199 -22.61 17.14 31.51
CA ALA A 199 -23.20 18.05 30.54
C ALA A 199 -24.32 17.34 29.74
N GLU A 200 -25.47 17.82 29.92
CA GLU A 200 -26.79 17.79 29.35
C GLU A 200 -27.02 17.06 27.97
N ASP A 201 -28.12 16.30 27.95
CA ASP A 201 -28.77 15.68 26.78
C ASP A 201 -29.13 16.69 25.68
N PRO A 202 -28.92 16.36 24.41
CA PRO A 202 -29.76 16.91 23.34
C PRO A 202 -30.73 15.87 22.78
N GLU A 203 -31.96 16.33 22.60
CA GLU A 203 -33.12 15.64 22.09
C GLU A 203 -32.90 14.88 20.78
N ILE A 204 -33.40 13.67 20.75
CA ILE A 204 -33.46 12.78 19.59
C ILE A 204 -34.49 13.31 18.60
N MET A 205 -34.07 13.77 17.45
CA MET A 205 -34.94 14.01 16.29
C MET A 205 -35.16 12.71 15.51
N GLU A 206 -36.39 12.25 15.44
CA GLU A 206 -36.81 11.14 14.57
C GLU A 206 -36.75 11.56 13.09
N PRO A 207 -36.39 10.67 12.14
CA PRO A 207 -36.40 10.98 10.73
C PRO A 207 -37.79 10.86 10.15
N GLU A 208 -38.26 11.93 9.52
CA GLU A 208 -39.49 11.96 8.73
C GLU A 208 -39.42 11.03 7.51
N LYS A 209 -40.43 10.19 7.38
CA LYS A 209 -40.73 9.40 6.18
C LYS A 209 -41.41 10.29 5.14
N ASN A 210 -40.72 10.60 4.05
CA ASN A 210 -41.41 11.03 2.83
C ASN A 210 -40.94 10.20 1.65
N ALA A 211 -41.78 9.28 1.23
CA ALA A 211 -41.74 8.58 -0.02
C ALA A 211 -42.63 9.31 -1.02
N GLU A 212 -42.04 9.88 -2.04
CA GLU A 212 -42.80 10.23 -3.28
C GLU A 212 -42.11 9.66 -4.50
N SER A 213 -42.83 8.79 -5.17
CA SER A 213 -42.52 8.13 -6.42
C SER A 213 -42.69 9.12 -7.59
N HIS A 214 -41.66 9.34 -8.37
CA HIS A 214 -41.80 9.89 -9.71
C HIS A 214 -41.37 8.87 -10.75
N THR A 215 -42.36 8.35 -11.43
CA THR A 215 -42.28 7.67 -12.72
C THR A 215 -41.93 8.67 -13.81
N ALA A 216 -40.86 8.41 -14.58
CA ALA A 216 -40.63 9.05 -15.86
C ALA A 216 -40.20 7.99 -16.88
N GLU A 217 -40.97 7.98 -17.96
CA GLU A 217 -40.88 7.04 -19.08
C GLU A 217 -39.72 7.31 -20.06
N SER A 218 -39.28 6.21 -20.63
CA SER A 218 -38.82 5.97 -22.01
C SER A 218 -37.69 6.82 -22.62
N GLY A 219 -36.54 6.17 -22.77
CA GLY A 219 -35.52 6.49 -23.77
C GLY A 219 -34.82 5.22 -24.23
N THR A 220 -35.04 4.82 -25.43
CA THR A 220 -34.65 3.59 -26.11
C THR A 220 -33.15 3.27 -26.11
N GLY A 221 -32.80 2.02 -25.79
CA GLY A 221 -31.83 1.27 -26.55
C GLY A 221 -30.47 1.04 -25.97
N ARG A 222 -30.39 0.08 -25.05
CA ARG A 222 -29.39 -1.00 -25.03
C ARG A 222 -29.83 -1.99 -23.94
N ILE A 223 -30.20 -3.19 -24.33
CA ILE A 223 -30.51 -4.25 -23.41
C ILE A 223 -29.17 -4.66 -22.80
N ASP A 224 -28.82 -4.05 -21.65
CA ASP A 224 -27.71 -4.50 -20.80
C ASP A 224 -28.16 -5.75 -20.04
N HIS A 225 -27.58 -6.89 -20.40
CA HIS A 225 -27.68 -8.15 -19.68
C HIS A 225 -26.97 -8.08 -18.29
N LYS A 226 -27.13 -7.03 -17.52
CA LYS A 226 -26.60 -6.88 -16.15
C LYS A 226 -27.64 -6.29 -15.19
N ALA A 227 -28.80 -6.91 -15.12
CA ALA A 227 -29.66 -6.82 -13.93
C ALA A 227 -29.23 -7.87 -12.89
N ALA A 228 -27.94 -8.21 -12.82
CA ALA A 228 -27.37 -8.96 -11.70
C ALA A 228 -27.36 -8.03 -10.48
N CYS A 229 -27.89 -8.52 -9.37
CA CYS A 229 -27.92 -7.82 -8.09
C CYS A 229 -26.53 -7.22 -7.77
N ARG A 230 -26.43 -5.90 -7.70
CA ARG A 230 -25.18 -5.21 -7.32
C ARG A 230 -24.75 -5.70 -5.96
N ARG A 231 -23.43 -5.94 -5.77
CA ARG A 231 -22.90 -6.49 -4.52
C ARG A 231 -21.57 -5.86 -4.14
N ILE A 232 -21.29 -5.88 -2.83
CA ILE A 232 -20.03 -5.43 -2.25
C ILE A 232 -19.24 -6.67 -1.81
N ALA A 233 -17.98 -6.78 -2.23
CA ALA A 233 -17.07 -7.80 -1.71
C ALA A 233 -16.34 -7.25 -0.48
N ILE A 234 -16.40 -7.96 0.65
CA ILE A 234 -15.64 -7.62 1.86
C ILE A 234 -14.54 -8.66 2.01
N VAL A 235 -13.29 -8.24 1.79
CA VAL A 235 -12.11 -9.10 1.98
C VAL A 235 -11.59 -8.88 3.39
N ALA A 236 -11.72 -9.88 4.25
CA ALA A 236 -11.46 -9.72 5.67
C ALA A 236 -10.49 -10.77 6.23
N ASP A 237 -9.61 -10.33 7.14
CA ASP A 237 -8.75 -11.21 7.94
C ASP A 237 -9.41 -11.49 9.29
N LEU A 238 -10.45 -12.34 9.28
CA LEU A 238 -11.27 -12.65 10.46
C LEU A 238 -10.74 -13.85 11.25
N PRO A 239 -11.01 -13.91 12.57
CA PRO A 239 -10.59 -15.02 13.39
C PRO A 239 -11.22 -16.34 12.92
N GLU A 240 -10.45 -17.41 12.96
CA GLU A 240 -11.00 -18.77 13.01
C GLU A 240 -11.38 -19.08 14.46
N HIS A 241 -12.45 -19.85 14.66
CA HIS A 241 -12.81 -20.38 15.98
C HIS A 241 -11.83 -21.50 16.37
N GLU A 242 -10.55 -21.15 16.58
CA GLU A 242 -9.58 -22.11 17.07
C GLU A 242 -9.41 -21.99 18.59
N SER A 243 -9.59 -23.12 19.26
CA SER A 243 -9.19 -23.36 20.64
C SER A 243 -7.65 -23.29 20.75
N GLY A 244 -7.09 -22.09 20.96
CA GLY A 244 -5.65 -21.91 21.13
C GLY A 244 -5.09 -20.53 20.82
N ALA A 245 -5.90 -19.60 20.31
CA ALA A 245 -5.47 -18.22 20.07
C ALA A 245 -5.13 -17.51 21.40
N ARG A 246 -4.08 -16.67 21.38
CA ARG A 246 -3.76 -15.83 22.55
C ARG A 246 -4.97 -14.94 22.87
N PRO A 247 -5.37 -14.76 24.14
CA PRO A 247 -6.57 -14.02 24.52
C PRO A 247 -6.68 -12.62 23.87
N GLN A 248 -5.57 -11.88 23.76
CA GLN A 248 -5.52 -10.55 23.17
C GLN A 248 -5.74 -10.55 21.63
N GLU A 249 -5.30 -11.58 20.93
CA GLU A 249 -5.56 -11.74 19.50
C GLU A 249 -7.02 -12.07 19.24
N GLY A 250 -7.65 -12.86 20.11
CA GLY A 250 -9.08 -13.19 20.03
C GLY A 250 -9.96 -11.95 20.20
N GLU A 251 -9.66 -11.10 21.18
CA GLU A 251 -10.44 -9.88 21.43
C GLU A 251 -10.30 -8.86 20.28
N SER A 252 -9.09 -8.61 19.84
CA SER A 252 -8.83 -7.68 18.73
C SER A 252 -9.52 -8.11 17.44
N ARG A 253 -9.54 -9.42 17.17
CA ARG A 253 -10.19 -9.98 15.99
C ARG A 253 -11.71 -9.99 16.09
N ALA A 254 -12.26 -10.18 17.29
CA ALA A 254 -13.70 -10.08 17.53
C ALA A 254 -14.22 -8.68 17.18
N LYS A 255 -13.49 -7.64 17.53
CA LYS A 255 -13.81 -6.25 17.16
C LYS A 255 -13.85 -6.02 15.65
N LEU A 256 -12.94 -6.61 14.88
CA LEU A 256 -12.99 -6.54 13.41
C LEU A 256 -14.22 -7.24 12.84
N GLN A 257 -14.62 -8.39 13.40
CA GLN A 257 -15.84 -9.09 13.00
C GLN A 257 -17.08 -8.22 13.25
N GLU A 258 -17.16 -7.59 14.43
CA GLU A 258 -18.24 -6.64 14.76
C GLU A 258 -18.35 -5.49 13.76
N MET A 259 -17.20 -4.92 13.31
CA MET A 259 -17.20 -3.88 12.28
C MET A 259 -17.71 -4.39 10.92
N VAL A 260 -17.31 -5.60 10.52
CA VAL A 260 -17.77 -6.23 9.27
C VAL A 260 -19.27 -6.52 9.33
N ASP A 261 -19.76 -7.01 10.46
CA ASP A 261 -21.19 -7.30 10.67
C ASP A 261 -22.01 -6.01 10.66
N ALA A 262 -21.54 -4.96 11.36
CA ALA A 262 -22.17 -3.64 11.36
C ALA A 262 -22.25 -3.04 9.95
N PHE A 263 -21.14 -3.09 9.19
CA PHE A 263 -21.13 -2.65 7.80
C PHE A 263 -22.15 -3.42 6.96
N SER A 264 -22.19 -4.74 7.09
CA SER A 264 -23.09 -5.60 6.32
C SER A 264 -24.56 -5.35 6.65
N MET A 265 -24.88 -5.06 7.93
CA MET A 265 -26.22 -4.70 8.35
C MET A 265 -26.67 -3.31 7.87
N MET A 266 -25.75 -2.35 7.79
CA MET A 266 -26.05 -0.99 7.34
C MET A 266 -26.13 -0.85 5.83
N SER A 267 -25.52 -1.77 5.06
CA SER A 267 -25.49 -1.72 3.60
C SER A 267 -26.83 -2.13 2.98
N SER A 268 -27.31 -1.36 2.02
CA SER A 268 -28.48 -1.73 1.19
C SER A 268 -28.12 -2.71 0.07
N PHE A 269 -26.83 -2.91 -0.22
CA PHE A 269 -26.35 -3.90 -1.18
C PHE A 269 -25.92 -5.18 -0.48
N PRO A 270 -26.16 -6.36 -1.08
CA PRO A 270 -25.65 -7.63 -0.55
C PRO A 270 -24.13 -7.59 -0.37
N CYS A 271 -23.66 -8.05 0.78
CA CYS A 271 -22.24 -8.16 1.10
C CYS A 271 -21.77 -9.60 0.99
N ASP A 272 -20.73 -9.83 0.19
CA ASP A 272 -20.03 -11.12 0.07
C ASP A 272 -18.76 -11.08 0.91
N VAL A 273 -18.79 -11.65 2.11
CA VAL A 273 -17.64 -11.68 3.03
C VAL A 273 -16.71 -12.82 2.66
N ILE A 274 -15.47 -12.47 2.34
CA ILE A 274 -14.39 -13.38 1.95
C ILE A 274 -13.35 -13.38 3.07
N ASN A 275 -13.43 -14.37 3.96
CA ASN A 275 -12.42 -14.53 5.01
C ASN A 275 -11.17 -15.17 4.42
N ILE A 276 -10.07 -14.40 4.38
CA ILE A 276 -8.79 -14.88 3.83
C ILE A 276 -8.11 -15.95 4.71
N ARG A 277 -8.53 -16.11 5.96
CA ARG A 277 -7.99 -17.17 6.85
C ARG A 277 -8.51 -18.53 6.50
N THR A 278 -9.79 -18.62 6.14
CA THR A 278 -10.42 -19.89 5.76
C THR A 278 -10.12 -20.26 4.31
N PHE A 279 -9.61 -19.30 3.50
CA PHE A 279 -9.21 -19.62 2.13
C PHE A 279 -7.86 -20.35 2.11
N PRO A 280 -7.74 -21.51 1.43
CA PRO A 280 -6.56 -22.38 1.50
C PRO A 280 -5.39 -21.89 0.63
N MET A 281 -4.90 -20.66 0.87
CA MET A 281 -3.74 -20.12 0.17
C MET A 281 -2.50 -20.96 0.45
N LYS A 282 -1.88 -21.48 -0.61
CA LYS A 282 -0.65 -22.28 -0.51
C LYS A 282 0.60 -21.47 -0.18
N GLY A 283 0.56 -20.15 -0.25
CA GLY A 283 1.66 -19.25 0.08
C GLY A 283 1.55 -17.90 -0.62
N GLY A 284 2.47 -16.98 -0.29
CA GLY A 284 2.59 -15.67 -0.91
C GLY A 284 3.15 -15.70 -2.33
N CYS A 285 3.08 -14.58 -3.04
CA CYS A 285 3.63 -14.47 -4.38
C CYS A 285 5.11 -14.83 -4.42
N LEU A 286 5.51 -15.66 -5.40
CA LEU A 286 6.89 -16.11 -5.58
C LEU A 286 7.72 -15.16 -6.47
N GLY A 287 7.09 -14.17 -7.13
CA GLY A 287 7.76 -13.32 -8.11
C GLY A 287 8.27 -14.11 -9.32
N CYS A 288 7.63 -15.21 -9.67
CA CYS A 288 8.06 -16.14 -10.73
C CYS A 288 7.69 -15.70 -12.15
N PHE A 289 6.94 -14.61 -12.32
CA PHE A 289 6.46 -14.08 -13.59
C PHE A 289 5.59 -15.04 -14.42
N HIS A 290 5.13 -16.15 -13.86
CA HIS A 290 4.28 -17.11 -14.58
C HIS A 290 3.01 -16.43 -15.15
N CYS A 291 2.39 -15.56 -14.36
CA CYS A 291 1.18 -14.82 -14.75
C CYS A 291 1.41 -13.69 -15.77
N ALA A 292 2.65 -13.32 -16.08
CA ALA A 292 2.93 -12.23 -17.01
C ALA A 292 2.51 -12.55 -18.46
N ALA A 293 2.48 -13.83 -18.83
CA ALA A 293 2.16 -14.28 -20.17
C ALA A 293 0.66 -14.36 -20.46
N ASP A 294 -0.13 -14.89 -19.51
CA ASP A 294 -1.54 -15.23 -19.70
C ASP A 294 -2.45 -14.88 -18.50
N GLY A 295 -1.90 -14.32 -17.44
CA GLY A 295 -2.64 -13.95 -16.24
C GLY A 295 -2.96 -15.11 -15.30
N THR A 296 -2.38 -16.32 -15.50
CA THR A 296 -2.60 -17.47 -14.61
C THR A 296 -1.51 -17.58 -13.55
N CYS A 297 -1.89 -17.92 -12.32
CA CYS A 297 -0.93 -18.11 -11.23
C CYS A 297 -0.31 -19.51 -11.30
N VAL A 298 0.96 -19.65 -10.90
CA VAL A 298 1.63 -20.95 -10.74
C VAL A 298 0.98 -21.81 -9.64
N TYR A 299 0.33 -21.19 -8.66
CA TYR A 299 -0.44 -21.90 -7.66
C TYR A 299 -1.80 -22.36 -8.21
N THR A 300 -2.16 -23.59 -7.90
CA THR A 300 -3.43 -24.22 -8.27
C THR A 300 -4.37 -24.35 -7.05
N ASP A 301 -4.42 -23.32 -6.21
CA ASP A 301 -5.24 -23.28 -4.99
C ASP A 301 -6.60 -22.57 -5.18
N GLY A 302 -6.93 -22.19 -6.40
CA GLY A 302 -8.19 -21.52 -6.75
C GLY A 302 -8.22 -20.04 -6.40
N PHE A 303 -7.11 -19.44 -5.93
CA PHE A 303 -7.05 -18.03 -5.55
C PHE A 303 -7.41 -17.10 -6.71
N ASP A 304 -6.85 -17.32 -7.89
CA ASP A 304 -7.09 -16.49 -9.07
C ASP A 304 -8.55 -16.55 -9.53
N ARG A 305 -9.21 -17.70 -9.40
CA ARG A 305 -10.65 -17.82 -9.66
C ARG A 305 -11.48 -17.05 -8.63
N MET A 306 -11.22 -17.25 -7.34
CA MET A 306 -11.89 -16.51 -6.26
C MET A 306 -11.72 -15.00 -6.42
N LEU A 307 -10.51 -14.54 -6.75
CA LEU A 307 -10.21 -13.13 -6.98
C LEU A 307 -11.08 -12.56 -8.12
N ARG A 308 -11.21 -13.28 -9.25
CA ARG A 308 -11.99 -12.82 -10.40
C ARG A 308 -13.48 -12.86 -10.14
N GLU A 309 -14.01 -14.00 -9.68
CA GLU A 309 -15.45 -14.23 -9.56
C GLU A 309 -16.08 -13.52 -8.35
N ARG A 310 -15.36 -13.41 -7.24
CA ARG A 310 -15.93 -12.83 -6.01
C ARG A 310 -15.50 -11.39 -5.75
N ILE A 311 -14.30 -10.99 -6.08
CA ILE A 311 -13.76 -9.66 -5.76
C ILE A 311 -13.82 -8.74 -6.98
N GLN A 312 -13.25 -9.17 -8.11
CA GLN A 312 -13.17 -8.33 -9.31
C GLN A 312 -14.54 -8.14 -10.00
N ASP A 313 -15.44 -9.07 -9.85
CA ASP A 313 -16.81 -8.96 -10.39
C ASP A 313 -17.77 -8.18 -9.48
N ALA A 314 -17.41 -7.90 -8.23
CA ALA A 314 -18.20 -7.06 -7.33
C ALA A 314 -18.21 -5.58 -7.79
N ASP A 315 -19.24 -4.81 -7.40
CA ASP A 315 -19.38 -3.38 -7.74
C ASP A 315 -18.54 -2.48 -6.84
N ALA A 316 -18.19 -2.95 -5.64
CA ALA A 316 -17.27 -2.30 -4.71
C ALA A 316 -16.45 -3.34 -3.93
N VAL A 317 -15.32 -2.91 -3.38
CA VAL A 317 -14.49 -3.77 -2.52
C VAL A 317 -14.21 -3.06 -1.19
N VAL A 318 -14.42 -3.77 -0.09
CA VAL A 318 -14.03 -3.33 1.25
C VAL A 318 -12.94 -4.25 1.78
N TYR A 319 -11.84 -3.68 2.22
CA TYR A 319 -10.74 -4.41 2.85
C TYR A 319 -10.83 -4.26 4.36
N ALA A 320 -10.83 -5.38 5.09
CA ALA A 320 -10.99 -5.42 6.54
C ALA A 320 -9.83 -6.17 7.19
N TYR A 321 -9.04 -5.48 8.03
CA TYR A 321 -7.92 -6.09 8.74
C TYR A 321 -7.58 -5.35 10.04
N THR A 322 -6.87 -6.06 10.91
CA THR A 322 -6.27 -5.48 12.12
C THR A 322 -4.87 -4.96 11.79
N ILE A 323 -4.54 -3.79 12.32
CA ILE A 323 -3.17 -3.25 12.24
C ILE A 323 -2.24 -4.16 13.02
N ASP A 324 -1.20 -4.64 12.37
CA ASP A 324 -0.14 -5.45 12.98
C ASP A 324 1.23 -4.99 12.43
N GLY A 325 2.14 -4.65 13.35
CA GLY A 325 3.48 -4.19 12.99
C GLY A 325 3.46 -2.99 12.03
N HIS A 326 2.67 -1.95 12.32
CA HIS A 326 2.53 -0.73 11.52
C HIS A 326 1.93 -0.95 10.12
N SER A 327 1.28 -2.09 9.87
CA SER A 327 0.78 -2.46 8.56
C SER A 327 -0.46 -3.36 8.65
N MET A 328 -0.81 -3.98 7.53
CA MET A 328 -1.96 -4.89 7.38
C MET A 328 -1.74 -6.32 7.88
N GLY A 329 -0.61 -6.61 8.55
CA GLY A 329 -0.22 -7.95 8.93
C GLY A 329 0.20 -8.83 7.74
N SER A 330 1.03 -9.82 7.99
CA SER A 330 1.61 -10.68 6.94
C SER A 330 0.56 -11.52 6.20
N ARG A 331 -0.51 -11.91 6.89
CA ARG A 331 -1.60 -12.70 6.29
C ARG A 331 -2.35 -11.89 5.23
N PHE A 332 -2.76 -10.67 5.58
CA PHE A 332 -3.41 -9.78 4.61
C PHE A 332 -2.44 -9.37 3.50
N LYS A 333 -1.18 -9.14 3.85
CA LYS A 333 -0.12 -8.87 2.86
C LYS A 333 0.08 -10.06 1.90
N MET A 334 -0.08 -11.30 2.36
CA MET A 334 -0.03 -12.48 1.49
C MET A 334 -1.16 -12.46 0.46
N PHE A 335 -2.39 -12.15 0.87
CA PHE A 335 -3.52 -11.93 -0.04
C PHE A 335 -3.20 -10.82 -1.04
N ASP A 336 -2.64 -9.71 -0.56
CA ASP A 336 -2.29 -8.56 -1.35
C ASP A 336 -1.25 -8.88 -2.44
N ASP A 337 -0.15 -9.55 -2.07
CA ASP A 337 0.89 -9.99 -3.02
C ASP A 337 0.36 -10.99 -4.07
N ARG A 338 -0.60 -11.84 -3.69
CA ARG A 338 -1.19 -12.81 -4.61
C ARG A 338 -1.99 -12.16 -5.74
N GLN A 339 -2.43 -10.91 -5.58
CA GLN A 339 -3.09 -10.15 -6.64
C GLN A 339 -2.14 -9.83 -7.82
N PHE A 340 -0.84 -10.07 -7.71
CA PHE A 340 0.09 -10.04 -8.85
C PHE A 340 -0.28 -10.99 -10.00
N CYS A 341 -1.21 -11.93 -9.80
CA CYS A 341 -1.76 -12.71 -10.92
C CYS A 341 -2.49 -11.82 -11.96
N ASN A 342 -2.87 -10.60 -11.56
CA ASN A 342 -3.38 -9.57 -12.48
C ASN A 342 -2.26 -8.83 -13.22
N GLY A 343 -0.98 -9.08 -12.92
CA GLY A 343 0.13 -8.25 -13.39
C GLY A 343 0.00 -6.81 -12.90
N HIS A 344 0.17 -5.87 -13.80
CA HIS A 344 0.02 -4.43 -13.54
C HIS A 344 -1.28 -3.87 -14.12
N ARG A 345 -2.26 -4.74 -14.40
CA ARG A 345 -3.56 -4.35 -14.94
C ARG A 345 -4.47 -3.85 -13.82
N THR A 346 -5.02 -2.66 -14.00
CA THR A 346 -5.98 -2.04 -13.07
C THR A 346 -7.40 -2.58 -13.31
N VAL A 347 -7.58 -3.89 -13.12
CA VAL A 347 -8.81 -4.62 -13.48
C VAL A 347 -10.06 -4.20 -12.71
N THR A 348 -9.89 -3.49 -11.59
CA THR A 348 -10.98 -2.94 -10.77
C THR A 348 -11.16 -1.44 -10.94
N MET A 349 -10.51 -0.81 -11.93
CA MET A 349 -10.61 0.64 -12.12
C MET A 349 -12.06 1.09 -12.27
N GLY A 350 -12.37 2.26 -11.73
CA GLY A 350 -13.73 2.83 -11.68
C GLY A 350 -14.57 2.35 -10.50
N LYS A 351 -14.18 1.26 -9.81
CA LYS A 351 -14.93 0.76 -8.66
C LYS A 351 -14.55 1.49 -7.37
N PRO A 352 -15.52 1.81 -6.49
CA PRO A 352 -15.20 2.34 -5.18
C PRO A 352 -14.59 1.27 -4.27
N VAL A 353 -13.66 1.71 -3.43
CA VAL A 353 -13.02 0.87 -2.40
C VAL A 353 -13.13 1.53 -1.03
N GLY A 354 -13.16 0.73 0.03
CA GLY A 354 -13.18 1.20 1.40
C GLY A 354 -12.37 0.32 2.33
N TYR A 355 -12.17 0.78 3.56
CA TYR A 355 -11.42 0.05 4.56
C TYR A 355 -12.17 0.01 5.90
N LEU A 356 -12.15 -1.16 6.54
CA LEU A 356 -12.53 -1.37 7.94
C LEU A 356 -11.26 -1.76 8.71
N ILE A 357 -10.81 -0.90 9.59
CA ILE A 357 -9.51 -1.05 10.26
C ILE A 357 -9.70 -1.20 11.76
N ASN A 358 -9.22 -2.31 12.29
CA ASN A 358 -9.13 -2.50 13.72
C ASN A 358 -7.74 -2.09 14.22
N GLY A 359 -7.68 -1.04 15.04
CA GLY A 359 -6.45 -0.49 15.61
C GLY A 359 -6.33 1.02 15.46
N MET A 360 -5.23 1.60 15.94
CA MET A 360 -4.99 3.06 15.95
C MET A 360 -4.43 3.53 14.60
N LEU A 361 -5.31 3.79 13.63
CA LEU A 361 -4.90 4.20 12.29
C LEU A 361 -4.34 5.63 12.25
N SER A 362 -4.75 6.52 13.15
CA SER A 362 -4.33 7.92 13.16
C SER A 362 -2.82 8.12 13.27
N VAL A 363 -2.13 7.20 13.93
CA VAL A 363 -0.67 7.22 14.10
C VAL A 363 0.07 6.47 12.98
N GLU A 364 -0.62 5.72 12.12
CA GLU A 364 -0.02 4.88 11.07
C GLU A 364 0.00 5.59 9.72
N THR A 365 0.75 6.69 9.62
CA THR A 365 0.79 7.56 8.43
C THR A 365 1.29 6.83 7.17
N ASN A 366 2.19 5.85 7.34
CA ASN A 366 2.67 5.02 6.23
C ASN A 366 1.55 4.12 5.69
N LEU A 367 0.79 3.48 6.56
CA LEU A 367 -0.33 2.63 6.18
C LEU A 367 -1.44 3.44 5.49
N GLN A 368 -1.78 4.63 6.01
CA GLN A 368 -2.72 5.55 5.36
C GLN A 368 -2.27 5.90 3.93
N THR A 369 -0.98 6.20 3.74
CA THR A 369 -0.42 6.48 2.42
C THR A 369 -0.52 5.26 1.49
N VAL A 370 -0.24 4.05 1.98
CA VAL A 370 -0.38 2.80 1.20
C VAL A 370 -1.84 2.59 0.76
N MET A 371 -2.80 2.78 1.66
CA MET A 371 -4.23 2.62 1.37
C MET A 371 -4.69 3.58 0.27
N GLU A 372 -4.34 4.88 0.39
CA GLU A 372 -4.67 5.89 -0.61
C GLU A 372 -3.97 5.62 -1.95
N ALA A 373 -2.67 5.40 -1.93
CA ALA A 373 -1.88 5.16 -3.13
C ALA A 373 -2.35 3.92 -3.88
N ARG A 374 -2.76 2.87 -3.16
CA ARG A 374 -3.29 1.65 -3.74
C ARG A 374 -4.61 1.89 -4.47
N ALA A 375 -5.55 2.62 -3.86
CA ALA A 375 -6.78 3.01 -4.51
C ALA A 375 -6.49 3.85 -5.77
N GLN A 376 -5.65 4.86 -5.65
CA GLN A 376 -5.31 5.79 -6.73
C GLN A 376 -4.61 5.10 -7.92
N VAL A 377 -3.65 4.21 -7.67
CA VAL A 377 -2.97 3.42 -8.72
C VAL A 377 -3.94 2.43 -9.36
N GLY A 378 -4.85 1.85 -8.57
CA GLY A 378 -5.91 0.99 -9.06
C GLY A 378 -6.95 1.68 -9.95
N GLY A 379 -6.93 3.03 -9.99
CA GLY A 379 -7.97 3.83 -10.65
C GLY A 379 -9.31 3.74 -9.92
N ASN A 380 -9.28 3.51 -8.60
CA ASN A 380 -10.44 3.33 -7.75
C ASN A 380 -10.75 4.62 -6.96
N PHE A 381 -12.02 4.82 -6.64
CA PHE A 381 -12.43 5.82 -5.67
C PHE A 381 -12.25 5.27 -4.24
N LEU A 382 -11.38 5.87 -3.42
CA LEU A 382 -11.33 5.60 -1.98
C LEU A 382 -12.51 6.30 -1.32
N ALA A 383 -13.57 5.53 -1.06
CA ALA A 383 -14.83 6.05 -0.52
C ALA A 383 -14.72 6.46 0.96
N GLY A 384 -13.82 5.82 1.68
CA GLY A 384 -13.54 6.15 3.08
C GLY A 384 -12.87 5.01 3.84
N THR A 385 -12.60 5.29 5.10
CA THR A 385 -12.07 4.33 6.07
C THR A 385 -12.84 4.48 7.37
N ALA A 386 -13.27 3.37 7.95
CA ALA A 386 -13.77 3.31 9.31
C ALA A 386 -12.75 2.59 10.19
N CYS A 387 -12.47 3.17 11.35
CA CYS A 387 -11.47 2.69 12.30
C CYS A 387 -12.05 2.69 13.71
N ASN A 388 -11.76 1.67 14.50
CA ASN A 388 -12.29 1.55 15.87
C ASN A 388 -11.31 2.08 16.94
N GLU A 389 -10.52 3.09 16.62
CA GLU A 389 -9.63 3.72 17.59
C GLU A 389 -10.37 4.63 18.60
N ALA A 390 -11.55 5.10 18.25
CA ALA A 390 -12.44 5.86 19.10
C ALA A 390 -13.47 4.93 19.78
N ASP A 391 -14.50 5.52 20.37
CA ASP A 391 -15.60 4.78 20.98
C ASP A 391 -16.51 4.08 19.93
N ALA A 392 -17.46 3.30 20.42
CA ALA A 392 -18.35 2.52 19.55
C ALA A 392 -19.31 3.40 18.73
N GLU A 393 -19.71 4.57 19.26
CA GLU A 393 -20.61 5.50 18.57
C GLU A 393 -19.90 6.15 17.38
N GLU A 394 -18.70 6.65 17.58
CA GLU A 394 -17.87 7.23 16.50
C GLU A 394 -17.49 6.17 15.46
N THR A 395 -17.14 4.96 15.89
CA THR A 395 -16.89 3.85 15.00
C THR A 395 -18.12 3.52 14.14
N GLY A 396 -19.29 3.46 14.76
CA GLY A 396 -20.58 3.24 14.05
C GLY A 396 -20.87 4.35 13.04
N ARG A 397 -20.61 5.60 13.41
CA ARG A 397 -20.77 6.77 12.52
C ARG A 397 -19.84 6.68 11.30
N GLN A 398 -18.56 6.30 11.50
CA GLN A 398 -17.60 6.14 10.41
C GLN A 398 -18.00 4.99 9.47
N ILE A 399 -18.49 3.86 10.01
CA ILE A 399 -19.00 2.74 9.20
C ILE A 399 -20.20 3.21 8.37
N TRP A 400 -21.15 3.90 8.96
CA TRP A 400 -22.31 4.45 8.25
C TRP A 400 -21.88 5.38 7.12
N GLN A 401 -20.95 6.31 7.37
CA GLN A 401 -20.42 7.22 6.34
C GLN A 401 -19.75 6.47 5.20
N LEU A 402 -18.98 5.44 5.52
CA LEU A 402 -18.34 4.60 4.51
C LEU A 402 -19.38 3.90 3.63
N VAL A 403 -20.43 3.31 4.24
CA VAL A 403 -21.55 2.69 3.50
C VAL A 403 -22.20 3.70 2.56
N GLN A 404 -22.57 4.89 3.08
CA GLN A 404 -23.21 5.92 2.26
C GLN A 404 -22.35 6.37 1.08
N SER A 405 -21.04 6.54 1.29
CA SER A 405 -20.09 6.96 0.25
C SER A 405 -19.93 5.89 -0.83
N LEU A 406 -19.82 4.61 -0.43
CA LEU A 406 -19.73 3.48 -1.35
C LEU A 406 -21.02 3.35 -2.19
N GLU A 407 -22.17 3.39 -1.54
CA GLU A 407 -23.47 3.29 -2.22
C GLU A 407 -23.72 4.45 -3.18
N TYR A 408 -23.36 5.67 -2.78
CA TYR A 408 -23.40 6.82 -3.67
C TYR A 408 -22.56 6.60 -4.93
N ALA A 409 -21.32 6.14 -4.75
CA ALA A 409 -20.40 5.91 -5.85
C ALA A 409 -20.90 4.80 -6.79
N ILE A 410 -21.43 3.69 -6.24
CA ILE A 410 -22.02 2.60 -7.01
C ILE A 410 -23.23 3.08 -7.83
N ARG A 411 -24.13 3.85 -7.20
CA ARG A 411 -25.38 4.30 -7.86
C ARG A 411 -25.14 5.35 -8.94
N ASN A 412 -24.11 6.20 -8.77
CA ASN A 412 -23.82 7.34 -9.63
C ASN A 412 -22.62 7.12 -10.56
N ASP A 413 -22.01 5.94 -10.55
CA ASP A 413 -20.78 5.63 -11.30
C ASP A 413 -19.70 6.70 -11.03
N TYR A 414 -19.56 7.08 -9.74
CA TYR A 414 -18.67 8.16 -9.33
C TYR A 414 -17.25 7.68 -9.14
N ASN A 415 -16.33 8.28 -9.91
CA ASN A 415 -14.89 8.09 -9.76
C ASN A 415 -14.17 9.43 -9.98
N PRO A 416 -13.48 9.98 -8.97
CA PRO A 416 -12.75 11.23 -9.10
C PRO A 416 -11.50 11.06 -9.96
N PRO A 417 -10.95 12.15 -10.53
CA PRO A 417 -9.67 12.10 -11.23
C PRO A 417 -8.55 11.72 -10.28
N ALA A 418 -7.56 10.98 -10.83
CA ALA A 418 -6.40 10.53 -10.06
C ALA A 418 -5.55 11.71 -9.54
N ASN A 419 -5.05 11.56 -8.32
CA ASN A 419 -4.09 12.48 -7.71
C ASN A 419 -2.63 12.11 -8.06
N PHE A 420 -1.65 12.71 -7.37
CA PHE A 420 -0.23 12.44 -7.58
C PHE A 420 0.11 10.95 -7.48
N TYR A 421 -0.45 10.24 -6.52
CA TYR A 421 -0.18 8.82 -6.30
C TYR A 421 -0.60 7.98 -7.52
N GLY A 422 -1.81 8.19 -8.02
CA GLY A 422 -2.31 7.48 -9.20
C GLY A 422 -1.54 7.85 -10.46
N VAL A 423 -1.37 9.14 -10.71
CA VAL A 423 -0.67 9.63 -11.90
C VAL A 423 0.80 9.19 -11.92
N GLY A 424 1.51 9.31 -10.78
CA GLY A 424 2.91 8.94 -10.65
C GLY A 424 3.13 7.44 -10.81
N GLY A 425 2.35 6.63 -10.08
CA GLY A 425 2.44 5.17 -10.13
C GLY A 425 2.13 4.61 -11.52
N MET A 426 1.07 5.11 -12.16
CA MET A 426 0.69 4.67 -13.51
C MET A 426 1.71 5.04 -14.58
N LYS A 427 2.43 6.15 -14.43
CA LYS A 427 3.54 6.49 -15.35
C LYS A 427 4.72 5.53 -15.21
N ILE A 428 5.07 5.14 -14.00
CA ILE A 428 6.12 4.12 -13.76
C ILE A 428 5.71 2.79 -14.41
N PHE A 429 4.49 2.33 -14.19
CA PHE A 429 3.97 1.10 -14.79
C PHE A 429 3.90 1.19 -16.31
N ARG A 430 3.41 2.31 -16.86
CA ARG A 430 3.38 2.55 -18.30
C ARG A 430 4.73 2.34 -18.95
N ASP A 431 5.78 2.94 -18.38
CA ASP A 431 7.12 2.88 -18.93
C ASP A 431 7.71 1.47 -18.81
N LEU A 432 7.49 0.80 -17.67
CA LEU A 432 7.88 -0.59 -17.44
C LEU A 432 7.22 -1.55 -18.45
N ILE A 433 5.89 -1.50 -18.56
CA ILE A 433 5.13 -2.37 -19.45
C ILE A 433 5.49 -2.12 -20.93
N TYR A 434 5.72 -0.87 -21.31
CA TYR A 434 6.15 -0.53 -22.66
C TYR A 434 7.52 -1.12 -23.00
N GLN A 435 8.48 -1.08 -22.07
CA GLN A 435 9.80 -1.68 -22.26
C GLN A 435 9.74 -3.20 -22.31
N MET A 436 8.88 -3.81 -21.48
CA MET A 436 8.78 -5.27 -21.33
C MET A 436 7.60 -5.89 -22.12
N GLN A 437 7.05 -5.19 -23.10
CA GLN A 437 5.83 -5.58 -23.81
C GLN A 437 5.88 -7.00 -24.43
N GLY A 438 7.05 -7.48 -24.81
CA GLY A 438 7.24 -8.84 -25.36
C GLY A 438 7.09 -9.94 -24.31
N LEU A 439 7.42 -9.65 -23.04
CA LEU A 439 7.28 -10.57 -21.90
C LEU A 439 5.92 -10.41 -21.23
N MET A 440 5.53 -9.17 -20.96
CA MET A 440 4.29 -8.81 -20.23
C MET A 440 3.13 -8.56 -21.21
N ARG A 441 2.79 -9.58 -21.98
CA ARG A 441 1.87 -9.46 -23.13
C ARG A 441 0.45 -9.07 -22.72
N GLU A 442 -0.07 -9.65 -21.64
CA GLU A 442 -1.43 -9.34 -21.15
C GLU A 442 -1.52 -7.91 -20.62
N ASP A 443 -0.51 -7.46 -19.86
CA ASP A 443 -0.44 -6.09 -19.37
C ASP A 443 -0.33 -5.10 -20.54
N HIS A 444 0.51 -5.41 -21.54
CA HIS A 444 0.66 -4.59 -22.73
C HIS A 444 -0.66 -4.44 -23.51
N ARG A 445 -1.40 -5.55 -23.69
CA ARG A 445 -2.71 -5.53 -24.36
C ARG A 445 -3.67 -4.61 -23.62
N PHE A 446 -3.80 -4.80 -22.30
CA PHE A 446 -4.65 -3.99 -21.44
C PHE A 446 -4.31 -2.50 -21.52
N TYR A 447 -3.02 -2.13 -21.43
CA TYR A 447 -2.56 -0.73 -21.49
C TYR A 447 -2.82 -0.09 -22.85
N LYS A 448 -2.76 -0.88 -23.93
CA LYS A 448 -3.09 -0.41 -25.27
C LYS A 448 -4.59 -0.18 -25.44
N GLU A 449 -5.42 -1.09 -24.99
CA GLU A 449 -6.88 -1.02 -25.07
C GLU A 449 -7.45 0.16 -24.26
N HIS A 450 -6.89 0.44 -23.09
CA HIS A 450 -7.31 1.53 -22.21
C HIS A 450 -6.59 2.85 -22.44
N GLY A 451 -5.74 2.96 -23.47
CA GLY A 451 -5.08 4.21 -23.84
C GLY A 451 -4.04 4.72 -22.85
N PHE A 452 -3.46 3.85 -22.01
CA PHE A 452 -2.50 4.26 -20.97
C PHE A 452 -1.13 4.68 -21.51
N TYR A 453 -0.84 4.47 -22.79
CA TYR A 453 0.40 4.91 -23.43
C TYR A 453 0.36 6.38 -23.86
N ASP A 454 0.20 7.30 -22.93
CA ASP A 454 0.14 8.74 -23.10
C ASP A 454 1.54 9.42 -23.09
N PHE A 455 2.48 8.89 -23.84
CA PHE A 455 3.84 9.43 -23.88
C PHE A 455 3.87 10.88 -24.43
N PRO A 456 4.55 11.84 -23.73
CA PRO A 456 4.64 13.22 -24.17
C PRO A 456 5.25 13.37 -25.58
N GLN A 457 6.15 12.47 -25.96
CA GLN A 457 6.81 12.44 -27.27
C GLN A 457 5.84 12.23 -28.44
N LYS A 458 4.67 11.67 -28.19
CA LYS A 458 3.61 11.50 -29.21
C LYS A 458 2.91 12.83 -29.56
N ASN A 459 2.98 13.85 -28.71
CA ASN A 459 2.32 15.14 -28.88
C ASN A 459 3.22 16.16 -29.63
N LYS A 460 3.76 15.75 -30.79
CA LYS A 460 4.71 16.57 -31.58
C LYS A 460 4.15 17.95 -31.94
N GLY A 461 2.87 18.05 -32.28
CA GLY A 461 2.22 19.34 -32.60
C GLY A 461 2.20 20.30 -31.40
N LYS A 462 1.91 19.81 -30.21
CA LYS A 462 1.93 20.60 -28.97
C LYS A 462 3.36 21.07 -28.64
N VAL A 463 4.34 20.21 -28.83
CA VAL A 463 5.75 20.54 -28.63
C VAL A 463 6.21 21.60 -29.61
N ALA A 464 5.92 21.47 -30.92
CA ALA A 464 6.21 22.45 -31.95
C ALA A 464 5.54 23.81 -31.65
N GLY A 465 4.29 23.80 -31.19
CA GLY A 465 3.59 25.02 -30.76
C GLY A 465 4.32 25.74 -29.61
N MET A 466 4.88 24.98 -28.64
CA MET A 466 5.65 25.54 -27.54
C MET A 466 6.99 26.13 -28.01
N TYR A 467 7.66 25.55 -29.01
CA TYR A 467 8.85 26.14 -29.62
C TYR A 467 8.53 27.49 -30.29
N LEU A 468 7.40 27.59 -30.97
CA LEU A 468 6.94 28.85 -31.55
C LEU A 468 6.70 29.92 -30.48
N VAL A 469 5.98 29.56 -29.39
CA VAL A 469 5.78 30.47 -28.25
C VAL A 469 7.11 30.87 -27.62
N GLY A 470 8.03 29.92 -27.42
CA GLY A 470 9.38 30.22 -26.90
C GLY A 470 10.16 31.19 -27.77
N ALA A 471 10.11 31.00 -29.10
CA ALA A 471 10.78 31.93 -30.05
C ALA A 471 10.20 33.36 -29.97
N MET A 472 8.88 33.49 -29.81
CA MET A 472 8.22 34.78 -29.62
C MET A 472 8.65 35.47 -28.30
N MET A 473 8.92 34.70 -27.25
CA MET A 473 9.37 35.22 -25.94
C MET A 473 10.82 35.70 -25.92
N ASN A 474 11.62 35.39 -26.93
CA ASN A 474 12.99 35.89 -27.05
C ASN A 474 13.06 37.39 -27.48
N SER A 475 11.96 37.97 -27.96
CA SER A 475 11.89 39.40 -28.31
C SER A 475 11.44 40.22 -27.09
N GLU A 476 12.29 41.14 -26.59
CA GLU A 476 11.95 42.02 -25.45
C GLU A 476 10.65 42.80 -25.63
N LYS A 477 10.39 43.30 -26.87
CA LYS A 477 9.13 44.01 -27.22
C LYS A 477 7.92 43.07 -27.12
N LEU A 478 8.04 41.83 -27.61
CA LEU A 478 7.01 40.82 -27.55
C LEU A 478 6.83 40.29 -26.12
N LYS A 479 7.90 40.10 -25.38
CA LYS A 479 7.87 39.66 -23.96
C LYS A 479 7.08 40.64 -23.08
N LYS A 480 7.34 41.97 -23.21
CA LYS A 480 6.55 43.01 -22.52
C LYS A 480 5.08 43.02 -22.94
N LYS A 481 4.80 42.84 -24.24
CA LYS A 481 3.43 42.83 -24.77
C LYS A 481 2.65 41.54 -24.43
N LEU A 482 3.34 40.41 -24.36
CA LEU A 482 2.76 39.09 -24.06
C LEU A 482 2.70 38.81 -22.55
N GLY A 483 3.55 39.39 -21.72
CA GLY A 483 3.62 39.15 -20.29
C GLY A 483 2.29 39.39 -19.57
N GLY A 484 1.55 40.46 -19.96
CA GLY A 484 0.21 40.73 -19.47
C GLY A 484 -0.90 39.89 -20.13
N ARG A 485 -0.64 39.32 -21.32
CA ARG A 485 -1.61 38.57 -22.13
C ARG A 485 -1.48 37.04 -22.05
N MET A 486 -0.39 36.54 -21.47
CA MET A 486 -0.23 35.09 -21.31
C MET A 486 -1.36 34.46 -20.48
N THR A 487 -1.70 35.08 -19.35
CA THR A 487 -2.83 34.63 -18.52
C THR A 487 -4.15 34.69 -19.31
N GLU A 488 -4.35 35.75 -20.11
CA GLU A 488 -5.52 35.85 -20.99
C GLU A 488 -5.56 34.74 -22.06
N GLY A 489 -4.42 34.43 -22.68
CA GLY A 489 -4.27 33.33 -23.64
C GLY A 489 -4.58 31.98 -23.02
N MET A 490 -4.12 31.73 -21.78
CA MET A 490 -4.43 30.51 -21.02
C MET A 490 -5.91 30.39 -20.66
N LEU A 491 -6.60 31.50 -20.42
CA LEU A 491 -8.03 31.53 -20.07
C LEU A 491 -8.97 31.45 -21.28
N MET A 492 -8.48 31.75 -22.48
CA MET A 492 -9.30 31.83 -23.69
C MET A 492 -10.11 30.54 -23.97
N PRO A 493 -9.55 29.32 -23.87
CA PRO A 493 -10.30 28.09 -24.08
C PRO A 493 -11.46 27.94 -23.07
N TYR A 494 -11.21 28.30 -21.81
CA TYR A 494 -12.21 28.21 -20.74
C TYR A 494 -13.35 29.22 -20.93
N ARG A 495 -13.03 30.46 -21.30
CA ARG A 495 -14.03 31.49 -21.64
C ARG A 495 -14.91 31.04 -22.81
N SER A 496 -14.33 30.39 -23.80
CA SER A 496 -15.10 29.85 -24.97
C SER A 496 -16.00 28.71 -24.56
N LEU A 497 -15.57 27.86 -23.63
CA LEU A 497 -16.36 26.75 -23.06
C LEU A 497 -17.54 27.30 -22.25
N LEU A 498 -17.27 28.22 -21.31
CA LEU A 498 -18.30 28.83 -20.45
C LEU A 498 -19.40 29.54 -21.27
N LYS A 499 -19.03 30.32 -22.28
CA LYS A 499 -19.99 30.94 -23.19
C LYS A 499 -20.87 29.90 -23.92
N ARG A 500 -20.35 28.75 -24.29
CA ARG A 500 -21.13 27.66 -24.90
C ARG A 500 -22.14 27.06 -23.92
N VAL A 501 -21.72 26.84 -22.66
CA VAL A 501 -22.59 26.32 -21.59
C VAL A 501 -23.74 27.30 -21.32
N GLU A 502 -23.45 28.61 -21.13
CA GLU A 502 -24.46 29.66 -20.93
C GLU A 502 -25.48 29.73 -22.08
N LYS A 503 -24.97 29.57 -23.31
CA LYS A 503 -25.84 29.59 -24.50
C LYS A 503 -26.76 28.37 -24.55
N LYS A 504 -26.30 27.22 -24.05
CA LYS A 504 -27.12 26.00 -23.97
C LYS A 504 -28.19 26.12 -22.89
N GLN A 505 -27.82 26.63 -21.70
CA GLN A 505 -28.77 26.86 -20.61
C GLN A 505 -29.88 27.83 -20.99
N LYS A 506 -29.55 28.99 -21.61
CA LYS A 506 -30.56 29.96 -22.10
C LYS A 506 -31.51 29.40 -23.17
N ARG A 507 -31.08 28.40 -23.94
CA ARG A 507 -31.98 27.72 -24.88
C ARG A 507 -32.97 26.78 -24.19
N GLN A 508 -32.48 26.08 -23.14
CA GLN A 508 -33.32 25.17 -22.34
C GLN A 508 -34.33 25.90 -21.44
N GLU A 509 -34.07 27.16 -21.08
CA GLU A 509 -34.98 28.02 -20.33
C GLU A 509 -36.05 28.67 -21.23
N GLN A 510 -35.87 28.63 -22.56
CA GLN A 510 -36.81 29.20 -23.58
C GLN A 510 -37.70 28.15 -24.26
N GLU A 511 -37.38 26.85 -24.04
CA GLU A 511 -38.19 25.69 -24.43
C GLU A 511 -39.05 25.23 -23.24
#